data_776bfb7e6e9947eaaba6adaadb810828
#
_entry.id   776bfb7e6e9947eaaba6adaadb810828
#
_cell.length_a   1.000
_cell.length_b   1.000
_cell.length_c   1.000
_cell.angle_alpha   90.00
_cell.angle_beta   90.00
_cell.angle_gamma   90.00
#
_symmetry.space_group_name_H-M   'P 1'
#
loop_
_entity.id
_entity.type
_entity.pdbx_description
1 polymer ?
#
loop_
_entity_poly.entity_id
_entity_poly.type
_entity_poly.pdbx_seq_one_letter_code
_entity_poly.pdbx_strand_id
1 'polypeptide(L)'
;MPIIGPLIYSTSRLQSKASGTIRNQLQVLDSFYGYFDGKGFDLDKLLFNGEFQTVFQHLFEFLNKYLLDKDQAKNRTTSRSQLTFKSQVVKSYLDWSLSRYIQLEVNQLLKKDEIVQRFRVRLNYFFEPYSFSSDSSRKVYKSFSDEDYLALLKLVHPNSINNPFQEKERIRNYLIIQVLISSGIRLGELLTIQSASIKEMNNHFYLSIFRKQDIIDIRRNVPSIKNKQSERIISISEELYNLSTHYILNNRRPVKGGRKMKLSHGFLFTSSLGTPLSKSTVAHIFNSINNLQGLENGLSKRISPHMIRHTFCDKFLKYLIEVREMDMERAKDHLRAVCGWSPGSNMPTHYAGKYISLEANEHNINRILESHKRYEKSAVQSKTRCNL
;
A
#
# COMPACT_ATOMS: atom_id res chain seq x y z
N MET A 1 26.62 -7.95 18.52
CA MET A 1 26.82 -6.51 18.77
C MET A 1 25.92 -5.71 17.84
N PRO A 2 25.43 -4.54 18.21
CA PRO A 2 24.72 -3.69 17.25
C PRO A 2 25.71 -3.27 16.16
N ILE A 3 25.29 -3.38 14.89
CA ILE A 3 26.09 -3.00 13.74
C ILE A 3 26.16 -1.46 13.71
N ILE A 4 27.36 -0.90 13.91
CA ILE A 4 27.55 0.54 14.16
C ILE A 4 27.19 1.39 12.93
N GLY A 5 27.64 1.00 11.74
CA GLY A 5 27.38 1.74 10.51
C GLY A 5 25.90 1.97 10.22
N PRO A 6 25.04 0.93 10.14
CA PRO A 6 23.60 1.09 9.96
C PRO A 6 22.90 1.86 11.07
N LEU A 7 23.36 1.78 12.33
CA LEU A 7 22.80 2.56 13.42
C LEU A 7 23.04 4.06 13.18
N ILE A 8 24.28 4.46 12.88
CA ILE A 8 24.61 5.86 12.62
C ILE A 8 23.92 6.36 11.33
N TYR A 9 23.82 5.53 10.29
CA TYR A 9 23.08 5.86 9.07
C TYR A 9 21.61 6.12 9.36
N SER A 10 20.98 5.27 10.16
CA SER A 10 19.58 5.42 10.51
C SER A 10 19.30 6.70 11.31
N THR A 11 20.17 7.03 12.24
CA THR A 11 20.03 8.23 13.07
C THR A 11 20.39 9.53 12.34
N SER A 12 21.28 9.50 11.34
CA SER A 12 21.70 10.68 10.60
C SER A 12 20.90 10.96 9.32
N ARG A 13 20.44 9.93 8.63
CA ARG A 13 19.80 10.07 7.30
C ARG A 13 18.34 9.64 7.24
N LEU A 14 17.88 8.79 8.16
CA LEU A 14 16.56 8.23 8.11
C LEU A 14 15.58 8.81 9.13
N GLN A 15 15.99 9.73 10.00
CA GLN A 15 15.13 10.29 11.06
C GLN A 15 13.82 10.86 10.58
N SER A 16 13.81 11.50 9.39
CA SER A 16 12.61 12.09 8.80
C SER A 16 11.70 11.07 8.12
N LYS A 17 12.11 9.80 8.01
CA LYS A 17 11.35 8.76 7.33
C LYS A 17 10.37 8.07 8.29
N ALA A 18 9.29 7.55 7.73
CA ALA A 18 8.36 6.72 8.50
C ALA A 18 9.06 5.48 9.05
N SER A 19 8.70 5.05 10.28
CA SER A 19 9.31 3.90 10.98
C SER A 19 9.31 2.61 10.15
N GLY A 20 8.25 2.38 9.35
CA GLY A 20 8.19 1.24 8.43
C GLY A 20 9.24 1.32 7.31
N THR A 21 9.53 2.52 6.80
CA THR A 21 10.57 2.74 5.78
C THR A 21 11.96 2.50 6.37
N ILE A 22 12.21 3.03 7.58
CA ILE A 22 13.47 2.80 8.30
C ILE A 22 13.70 1.31 8.49
N ARG A 23 12.70 0.59 9.01
CA ARG A 23 12.79 -0.87 9.22
C ARG A 23 13.11 -1.63 7.94
N ASN A 24 12.41 -1.33 6.82
CA ASN A 24 12.65 -2.00 5.55
C ASN A 24 14.07 -1.74 5.03
N GLN A 25 14.60 -0.53 5.18
CA GLN A 25 15.97 -0.22 4.79
C GLN A 25 16.98 -0.93 5.69
N LEU A 26 16.77 -0.93 7.00
CA LEU A 26 17.64 -1.65 7.94
C LEU A 26 17.65 -3.16 7.70
N GLN A 27 16.52 -3.77 7.30
CA GLN A 27 16.49 -5.18 6.92
C GLN A 27 17.35 -5.49 5.68
N VAL A 28 17.43 -4.56 4.72
CA VAL A 28 18.32 -4.71 3.57
C VAL A 28 19.77 -4.60 4.01
N LEU A 29 20.10 -3.63 4.86
CA LEU A 29 21.45 -3.46 5.40
C LEU A 29 21.87 -4.64 6.28
N ASP A 30 20.97 -5.17 7.11
CA ASP A 30 21.20 -6.40 7.86
C ASP A 30 21.60 -7.57 6.96
N SER A 31 20.90 -7.73 5.83
CA SER A 31 21.26 -8.73 4.82
C SER A 31 22.61 -8.46 4.16
N PHE A 32 22.96 -7.19 3.96
CA PHE A 32 24.22 -6.78 3.37
C PHE A 32 25.40 -7.07 4.30
N TYR A 33 25.28 -6.71 5.56
CA TYR A 33 26.27 -7.03 6.59
C TYR A 33 26.41 -8.53 6.80
N GLY A 34 25.32 -9.27 6.89
CA GLY A 34 25.33 -10.72 7.05
C GLY A 34 25.99 -11.46 5.86
N TYR A 35 25.98 -10.87 4.66
CA TYR A 35 26.72 -11.41 3.53
C TYR A 35 28.24 -11.27 3.74
N PHE A 36 28.73 -10.09 4.16
CA PHE A 36 30.15 -9.85 4.41
C PHE A 36 30.66 -10.64 5.60
N ASP A 37 29.88 -10.71 6.67
CA ASP A 37 30.19 -11.55 7.84
C ASP A 37 30.35 -13.02 7.47
N GLY A 38 29.43 -13.55 6.63
CA GLY A 38 29.53 -14.92 6.09
C GLY A 38 30.72 -15.18 5.17
N LYS A 39 31.38 -14.12 4.68
CA LYS A 39 32.64 -14.18 3.91
C LYS A 39 33.87 -13.93 4.78
N GLY A 40 33.71 -13.70 6.09
CA GLY A 40 34.77 -13.40 7.02
C GLY A 40 35.25 -11.95 7.01
N PHE A 41 34.46 -11.03 6.42
CA PHE A 41 34.81 -9.61 6.36
C PHE A 41 34.01 -8.80 7.37
N ASP A 42 34.69 -7.92 8.10
CA ASP A 42 34.04 -6.87 8.89
C ASP A 42 33.78 -5.66 7.97
N LEU A 43 32.53 -5.48 7.56
CA LEU A 43 32.17 -4.41 6.62
C LEU A 43 32.39 -3.00 7.22
N ASP A 44 32.17 -2.81 8.52
CA ASP A 44 32.45 -1.52 9.18
C ASP A 44 33.94 -1.17 9.10
N LYS A 45 34.83 -2.16 9.28
CA LYS A 45 36.29 -1.95 9.12
C LYS A 45 36.68 -1.65 7.69
N LEU A 46 36.14 -2.40 6.72
CA LEU A 46 36.41 -2.15 5.30
C LEU A 46 36.03 -0.71 4.89
N LEU A 47 34.84 -0.27 5.31
CA LEU A 47 34.36 1.07 5.00
C LEU A 47 35.13 2.16 5.74
N PHE A 48 35.50 1.92 7.00
CA PHE A 48 36.28 2.85 7.81
C PHE A 48 37.71 3.02 7.29
N ASN A 49 38.37 1.93 6.88
CA ASN A 49 39.72 1.94 6.33
C ASN A 49 39.77 2.42 4.88
N GLY A 50 38.64 2.63 4.22
CA GLY A 50 38.56 3.02 2.79
C GLY A 50 38.86 1.87 1.84
N GLU A 51 38.71 0.62 2.27
CA GLU A 51 38.92 -0.59 1.47
C GLU A 51 37.73 -0.85 0.51
N PHE A 52 37.26 0.22 -0.15
CA PHE A 52 36.09 0.17 -1.04
C PHE A 52 36.24 -0.80 -2.21
N GLN A 53 37.48 -1.05 -2.65
CA GLN A 53 37.74 -2.01 -3.73
C GLN A 53 37.24 -3.42 -3.38
N THR A 54 37.50 -3.88 -2.16
CA THR A 54 37.03 -5.17 -1.63
C THR A 54 35.50 -5.20 -1.58
N VAL A 55 34.87 -4.10 -1.12
CA VAL A 55 33.41 -3.99 -1.11
C VAL A 55 32.82 -4.12 -2.52
N PHE A 56 33.41 -3.46 -3.52
CA PHE A 56 32.95 -3.55 -4.91
C PHE A 56 33.10 -4.93 -5.53
N GLN A 57 34.18 -5.66 -5.22
CA GLN A 57 34.40 -7.02 -5.71
C GLN A 57 33.27 -7.97 -5.31
N HIS A 58 32.72 -7.80 -4.09
CA HIS A 58 31.66 -8.63 -3.54
C HIS A 58 30.25 -8.12 -3.84
N LEU A 59 30.10 -6.89 -4.32
CA LEU A 59 28.79 -6.25 -4.50
C LEU A 59 27.93 -6.95 -5.56
N PHE A 60 28.54 -7.41 -6.65
CA PHE A 60 27.84 -8.13 -7.71
C PHE A 60 27.28 -9.47 -7.20
N GLU A 61 28.09 -10.25 -6.49
CA GLU A 61 27.65 -11.51 -5.90
C GLU A 61 26.53 -11.31 -4.90
N PHE A 62 26.63 -10.26 -4.06
CA PHE A 62 25.60 -9.92 -3.10
C PHE A 62 24.26 -9.60 -3.80
N LEU A 63 24.25 -8.75 -4.81
CA LEU A 63 23.02 -8.31 -5.46
C LEU A 63 22.37 -9.39 -6.32
N ASN A 64 23.17 -10.15 -7.08
CA ASN A 64 22.64 -11.07 -8.07
C ASN A 64 22.49 -12.51 -7.56
N LYS A 65 23.26 -12.91 -6.58
CA LYS A 65 23.24 -14.27 -6.07
C LYS A 65 22.65 -14.34 -4.66
N TYR A 66 23.31 -13.71 -3.71
CA TYR A 66 22.92 -13.84 -2.30
C TYR A 66 21.50 -13.36 -2.01
N LEU A 67 21.08 -12.22 -2.58
CA LEU A 67 19.70 -11.72 -2.36
C LEU A 67 18.66 -12.60 -3.06
N LEU A 68 18.97 -13.13 -4.23
CA LEU A 68 18.07 -14.03 -4.98
C LEU A 68 17.95 -15.38 -4.27
N ASP A 69 19.06 -15.98 -3.86
CA ASP A 69 19.08 -17.27 -3.16
C ASP A 69 18.33 -17.18 -1.81
N LYS A 70 18.51 -16.08 -1.08
CA LYS A 70 17.81 -15.86 0.19
C LYS A 70 16.30 -15.72 0.02
N ASP A 71 15.84 -15.17 -1.09
CA ASP A 71 14.42 -15.07 -1.40
C ASP A 71 13.85 -16.41 -1.90
N GLN A 72 14.60 -17.17 -2.68
CA GLN A 72 14.23 -18.53 -3.12
C GLN A 72 14.10 -19.49 -1.93
N ALA A 73 15.04 -19.46 -0.98
CA ALA A 73 14.98 -20.26 0.24
C ALA A 73 13.72 -19.96 1.10
N LYS A 74 13.10 -18.79 0.91
CA LYS A 74 11.83 -18.39 1.55
C LYS A 74 10.60 -18.60 0.66
N ASN A 75 10.71 -19.35 -0.45
CA ASN A 75 9.67 -19.50 -1.47
C ASN A 75 9.11 -18.14 -1.96
N ARG A 76 9.98 -17.14 -2.10
CA ARG A 76 9.63 -15.81 -2.60
C ARG A 76 10.41 -15.50 -3.85
N THR A 77 9.69 -15.13 -4.90
CA THR A 77 10.31 -14.57 -6.11
C THR A 77 10.54 -13.07 -5.88
N THR A 78 11.81 -12.64 -5.99
CA THR A 78 12.14 -11.20 -5.91
C THR A 78 11.66 -10.51 -7.17
N SER A 79 10.69 -9.59 -7.04
CA SER A 79 10.26 -8.77 -8.17
C SER A 79 11.35 -7.75 -8.55
N ARG A 80 11.38 -7.31 -9.83
CA ARG A 80 12.29 -6.25 -10.30
C ARG A 80 12.22 -4.99 -9.41
N SER A 81 11.02 -4.58 -8.99
CA SER A 81 10.84 -3.43 -8.10
C SER A 81 11.45 -3.65 -6.70
N GLN A 82 11.43 -4.87 -6.19
CA GLN A 82 12.08 -5.19 -4.92
C GLN A 82 13.61 -5.18 -5.06
N LEU A 83 14.15 -5.69 -6.17
CA LEU A 83 15.58 -5.63 -6.45
C LEU A 83 16.04 -4.18 -6.59
N THR A 84 15.31 -3.35 -7.34
CA THR A 84 15.56 -1.90 -7.44
C THR A 84 15.56 -1.23 -6.06
N PHE A 85 14.58 -1.54 -5.22
CA PHE A 85 14.54 -0.97 -3.86
C PHE A 85 15.76 -1.41 -3.03
N LYS A 86 16.09 -2.71 -3.03
CA LYS A 86 17.23 -3.24 -2.27
C LYS A 86 18.55 -2.64 -2.77
N SER A 87 18.75 -2.58 -4.08
CA SER A 87 19.95 -1.98 -4.68
C SER A 87 20.09 -0.49 -4.36
N GLN A 88 18.99 0.29 -4.40
CA GLN A 88 19.02 1.70 -4.03
C GLN A 88 19.34 1.93 -2.56
N VAL A 89 18.88 1.07 -1.65
CA VAL A 89 19.24 1.16 -0.22
C VAL A 89 20.74 0.95 -0.04
N VAL A 90 21.31 -0.10 -0.65
CA VAL A 90 22.75 -0.38 -0.56
C VAL A 90 23.56 0.76 -1.20
N LYS A 91 23.16 1.24 -2.39
CA LYS A 91 23.80 2.38 -3.05
C LYS A 91 23.82 3.62 -2.15
N SER A 92 22.67 3.97 -1.58
CA SER A 92 22.54 5.15 -0.71
C SER A 92 23.39 5.03 0.56
N TYR A 93 23.49 3.82 1.10
CA TYR A 93 24.32 3.53 2.26
C TYR A 93 25.82 3.65 1.93
N LEU A 94 26.27 3.09 0.83
CA LEU A 94 27.66 3.17 0.37
C LEU A 94 28.06 4.60 0.02
N ASP A 95 27.20 5.36 -0.67
CA ASP A 95 27.47 6.79 -0.97
C ASP A 95 27.56 7.63 0.31
N TRP A 96 26.71 7.36 1.30
CA TRP A 96 26.81 7.99 2.61
C TRP A 96 28.12 7.61 3.33
N SER A 97 28.54 6.35 3.28
CA SER A 97 29.79 5.87 3.88
C SER A 97 31.02 6.54 3.22
N LEU A 98 31.01 6.66 1.88
CA LEU A 98 32.03 7.39 1.13
C LEU A 98 32.12 8.86 1.57
N SER A 99 30.96 9.51 1.76
CA SER A 99 30.92 10.91 2.22
C SER A 99 31.50 11.07 3.63
N ARG A 100 31.29 10.09 4.50
CA ARG A 100 31.85 10.09 5.85
C ARG A 100 33.34 9.84 5.88
N TYR A 101 33.83 8.99 5.00
CA TYR A 101 35.26 8.71 4.89
C TYR A 101 36.08 9.96 4.63
N ILE A 102 35.58 10.90 3.82
CA ILE A 102 36.24 12.22 3.57
C ILE A 102 36.32 13.06 4.85
N GLN A 103 35.29 13.00 5.69
CA GLN A 103 35.17 13.87 6.88
C GLN A 103 36.05 13.44 8.07
N LEU A 104 36.56 12.21 8.08
CA LEU A 104 37.26 11.65 9.23
C LEU A 104 38.75 12.00 9.32
N GLU A 105 39.34 12.58 8.26
CA GLU A 105 40.78 12.96 8.27
C GLU A 105 41.05 14.29 7.57
N VAL A 106 41.48 15.28 8.34
CA VAL A 106 41.72 16.67 7.89
C VAL A 106 43.01 16.85 7.08
N ASN A 107 44.02 15.98 7.23
CA ASN A 107 45.38 16.23 6.72
C ASN A 107 45.75 15.67 5.34
N GLN A 108 44.81 15.00 4.62
CA GLN A 108 45.06 14.46 3.26
C GLN A 108 43.90 14.67 2.29
N LEU A 109 43.19 15.77 2.41
CA LEU A 109 41.88 16.01 1.77
C LEU A 109 41.89 15.87 0.23
N LEU A 110 42.91 16.42 -0.47
CA LEU A 110 42.88 16.42 -1.95
C LEU A 110 42.97 15.03 -2.59
N LYS A 111 43.87 14.16 -2.12
CA LYS A 111 44.00 12.80 -2.66
C LYS A 111 42.81 11.91 -2.31
N LYS A 112 42.23 12.09 -1.12
CA LYS A 112 41.07 11.32 -0.69
C LYS A 112 39.81 11.72 -1.46
N ASP A 113 39.65 13.01 -1.77
CA ASP A 113 38.50 13.48 -2.54
C ASP A 113 38.51 12.89 -3.98
N GLU A 114 39.64 12.84 -4.64
CA GLU A 114 39.79 12.17 -5.93
C GLU A 114 39.44 10.67 -5.86
N ILE A 115 39.90 9.97 -4.84
CA ILE A 115 39.62 8.57 -4.64
C ILE A 115 38.12 8.36 -4.44
N VAL A 116 37.48 9.14 -3.58
CA VAL A 116 36.05 9.08 -3.31
C VAL A 116 35.23 9.40 -4.55
N GLN A 117 35.62 10.41 -5.33
CA GLN A 117 34.91 10.73 -6.57
C GLN A 117 35.03 9.59 -7.60
N ARG A 118 36.17 8.96 -7.74
CA ARG A 118 36.33 7.76 -8.59
C ARG A 118 35.44 6.62 -8.12
N PHE A 119 35.34 6.38 -6.82
CA PHE A 119 34.44 5.37 -6.28
C PHE A 119 32.97 5.73 -6.47
N ARG A 120 32.57 7.00 -6.35
CA ARG A 120 31.20 7.45 -6.64
C ARG A 120 30.80 7.24 -8.10
N VAL A 121 31.68 7.61 -9.02
CA VAL A 121 31.45 7.36 -10.46
C VAL A 121 31.27 5.88 -10.69
N ARG A 122 32.16 5.05 -10.15
CA ARG A 122 32.07 3.59 -10.27
C ARG A 122 30.82 3.02 -9.61
N LEU A 123 30.41 3.54 -8.44
CA LEU A 123 29.18 3.17 -7.76
C LEU A 123 27.97 3.48 -8.62
N ASN A 124 27.88 4.67 -9.21
CA ASN A 124 26.79 5.05 -10.09
C ASN A 124 26.68 4.13 -11.29
N TYR A 125 27.81 3.87 -11.96
CA TYR A 125 27.89 2.97 -13.10
C TYR A 125 27.45 1.53 -12.74
N PHE A 126 27.90 1.03 -11.59
CA PHE A 126 27.56 -0.30 -11.10
C PHE A 126 26.06 -0.48 -10.85
N PHE A 127 25.40 0.56 -10.30
CA PHE A 127 23.98 0.48 -9.96
C PHE A 127 23.04 0.89 -11.11
N GLU A 128 23.54 1.40 -12.22
CA GLU A 128 22.73 1.78 -13.39
C GLU A 128 21.83 0.64 -13.90
N PRO A 129 22.34 -0.62 -14.10
CA PRO A 129 21.51 -1.74 -14.54
C PRO A 129 20.40 -2.14 -13.56
N TYR A 130 20.52 -1.75 -12.28
CA TYR A 130 19.52 -2.02 -11.25
C TYR A 130 18.51 -0.88 -11.08
N SER A 131 18.68 0.22 -11.81
CA SER A 131 17.73 1.32 -11.89
C SER A 131 16.67 1.00 -12.95
N PHE A 132 15.89 -0.05 -12.69
CA PHE A 132 14.77 -0.36 -13.56
C PHE A 132 13.77 0.80 -13.48
N SER A 133 13.56 1.49 -14.58
CA SER A 133 12.35 2.29 -14.76
C SER A 133 11.17 1.39 -14.46
N SER A 134 10.22 1.85 -13.68
CA SER A 134 9.00 1.10 -13.46
C SER A 134 8.43 0.77 -14.84
N ASP A 135 8.66 -0.47 -15.29
CA ASP A 135 8.07 -0.96 -16.51
C ASP A 135 6.58 -0.64 -16.45
N SER A 136 6.11 0.16 -17.37
CA SER A 136 4.69 0.43 -17.58
C SER A 136 3.98 -0.83 -18.10
N SER A 137 4.65 -2.00 -18.02
CA SER A 137 4.16 -3.27 -18.43
C SER A 137 2.89 -3.62 -17.67
N ARG A 138 1.79 -3.54 -18.40
CA ARG A 138 0.45 -4.01 -18.06
C ARG A 138 0.05 -3.68 -16.63
N LYS A 139 -0.48 -2.49 -16.43
CA LYS A 139 -1.19 -2.14 -15.20
C LYS A 139 -2.35 -3.11 -15.02
N VAL A 140 -2.10 -4.21 -14.30
CA VAL A 140 -3.18 -5.08 -13.85
C VAL A 140 -4.03 -4.23 -12.91
N TYR A 141 -5.19 -3.85 -13.39
CA TYR A 141 -6.14 -3.07 -12.59
C TYR A 141 -6.60 -3.92 -11.39
N LYS A 142 -6.27 -3.45 -10.21
CA LYS A 142 -6.46 -4.18 -8.94
C LYS A 142 -7.81 -3.91 -8.29
N SER A 143 -8.80 -3.48 -9.03
CA SER A 143 -10.18 -3.35 -8.54
C SER A 143 -10.96 -4.64 -8.74
N PHE A 144 -12.00 -4.87 -7.95
CA PHE A 144 -12.92 -5.97 -8.18
C PHE A 144 -14.14 -5.54 -8.98
N SER A 145 -14.80 -6.53 -9.58
CA SER A 145 -16.05 -6.35 -10.30
C SER A 145 -17.22 -6.04 -9.34
N ASP A 146 -18.36 -5.68 -9.90
CA ASP A 146 -19.57 -5.45 -9.08
C ASP A 146 -20.07 -6.74 -8.45
N GLU A 147 -19.90 -7.88 -9.13
CA GLU A 147 -20.23 -9.20 -8.61
C GLU A 147 -19.37 -9.57 -7.39
N ASP A 148 -18.05 -9.42 -7.51
CA ASP A 148 -17.12 -9.63 -6.38
C ASP A 148 -17.41 -8.69 -5.22
N TYR A 149 -17.81 -7.44 -5.51
CA TYR A 149 -18.19 -6.46 -4.49
C TYR A 149 -19.42 -6.90 -3.71
N LEU A 150 -20.48 -7.32 -4.42
CA LEU A 150 -21.72 -7.81 -3.80
C LEU A 150 -21.49 -9.13 -3.05
N ALA A 151 -20.69 -10.03 -3.62
CA ALA A 151 -20.32 -11.30 -2.97
C ALA A 151 -19.57 -11.06 -1.67
N LEU A 152 -18.61 -10.12 -1.66
CA LEU A 152 -17.90 -9.72 -0.43
C LEU A 152 -18.88 -9.22 0.64
N LEU A 153 -19.79 -8.30 0.29
CA LEU A 153 -20.75 -7.75 1.26
C LEU A 153 -21.65 -8.82 1.85
N LYS A 154 -22.16 -9.73 1.02
CA LYS A 154 -22.99 -10.86 1.47
C LYS A 154 -22.23 -11.81 2.39
N LEU A 155 -20.97 -12.13 2.01
CA LEU A 155 -20.13 -13.06 2.77
C LEU A 155 -19.82 -12.54 4.17
N VAL A 156 -19.43 -11.26 4.30
CA VAL A 156 -18.98 -10.67 5.58
C VAL A 156 -20.14 -10.11 6.42
N HIS A 157 -21.37 -10.13 5.91
CA HIS A 157 -22.53 -9.67 6.68
C HIS A 157 -22.65 -10.44 8.01
N PRO A 158 -22.91 -9.79 9.16
CA PRO A 158 -22.92 -10.46 10.46
C PRO A 158 -23.82 -11.68 10.55
N ASN A 159 -24.96 -11.65 9.85
CA ASN A 159 -25.96 -12.73 9.81
C ASN A 159 -25.70 -13.76 8.70
N SER A 160 -24.61 -13.66 7.95
CA SER A 160 -24.30 -14.62 6.90
C SER A 160 -23.93 -15.98 7.51
N ILE A 161 -24.52 -17.05 6.99
CA ILE A 161 -24.22 -18.44 7.39
C ILE A 161 -22.76 -18.77 7.05
N ASN A 162 -22.28 -18.28 5.91
CA ASN A 162 -20.91 -18.52 5.41
C ASN A 162 -19.90 -17.49 5.94
N ASN A 163 -20.25 -16.71 6.96
CA ASN A 163 -19.35 -15.70 7.51
C ASN A 163 -18.06 -16.33 8.09
N PRO A 164 -16.86 -15.96 7.59
CA PRO A 164 -15.60 -16.58 7.99
C PRO A 164 -15.14 -16.24 9.41
N PHE A 165 -15.86 -15.37 10.10
CA PHE A 165 -15.43 -14.83 11.39
C PHE A 165 -16.18 -15.47 12.56
N GLN A 166 -15.53 -15.54 13.70
CA GLN A 166 -16.18 -15.89 14.96
C GLN A 166 -17.27 -14.85 15.28
N GLU A 167 -18.39 -15.30 15.83
CA GLU A 167 -19.58 -14.48 16.09
C GLU A 167 -19.27 -13.14 16.79
N LYS A 168 -18.47 -13.19 17.86
CA LYS A 168 -18.03 -12.00 18.62
C LYS A 168 -17.23 -10.98 17.81
N GLU A 169 -16.68 -11.36 16.66
CA GLU A 169 -15.85 -10.51 15.81
C GLU A 169 -16.57 -10.02 14.55
N ARG A 170 -17.71 -10.61 14.22
CA ARG A 170 -18.43 -10.34 12.96
C ARG A 170 -18.77 -8.87 12.78
N ILE A 171 -19.35 -8.23 13.80
CA ILE A 171 -19.73 -6.80 13.73
C ILE A 171 -18.52 -5.90 13.54
N ARG A 172 -17.44 -6.14 14.29
CA ARG A 172 -16.17 -5.41 14.13
C ARG A 172 -15.59 -5.55 12.72
N ASN A 173 -15.49 -6.79 12.24
CA ASN A 173 -14.88 -7.09 10.95
C ASN A 173 -15.74 -6.57 9.79
N TYR A 174 -17.06 -6.66 9.92
CA TYR A 174 -18.02 -6.06 9.00
C TYR A 174 -17.86 -4.53 8.95
N LEU A 175 -17.81 -3.85 10.10
CA LEU A 175 -17.59 -2.41 10.18
C LEU A 175 -16.25 -2.00 9.55
N ILE A 176 -15.16 -2.75 9.77
CA ILE A 176 -13.86 -2.51 9.12
C ILE A 176 -14.01 -2.48 7.60
N ILE A 177 -14.70 -3.46 7.04
CA ILE A 177 -14.90 -3.58 5.59
C ILE A 177 -15.82 -2.47 5.08
N GLN A 178 -16.91 -2.16 5.78
CA GLN A 178 -17.82 -1.06 5.43
C GLN A 178 -17.11 0.29 5.43
N VAL A 179 -16.29 0.60 6.44
CA VAL A 179 -15.50 1.82 6.48
C VAL A 179 -14.52 1.90 5.30
N LEU A 180 -13.82 0.81 4.99
CA LEU A 180 -12.89 0.78 3.85
C LEU A 180 -13.60 0.99 2.51
N ILE A 181 -14.74 0.35 2.31
CA ILE A 181 -15.55 0.42 1.08
C ILE A 181 -16.15 1.81 0.90
N SER A 182 -16.72 2.39 1.95
CA SER A 182 -17.47 3.65 1.87
C SER A 182 -16.57 4.88 1.81
N SER A 183 -15.37 4.82 2.36
CA SER A 183 -14.48 5.98 2.48
C SER A 183 -13.19 5.88 1.70
N GLY A 184 -12.84 4.70 1.18
CA GLY A 184 -11.61 4.45 0.43
C GLY A 184 -10.33 4.77 1.19
N ILE A 185 -10.34 4.81 2.52
CA ILE A 185 -9.19 5.18 3.36
C ILE A 185 -8.09 4.12 3.32
N ARG A 186 -6.88 4.53 3.68
CA ARG A 186 -5.74 3.61 3.79
C ARG A 186 -5.84 2.77 5.06
N LEU A 187 -5.27 1.56 5.05
CA LEU A 187 -5.20 0.71 6.25
C LEU A 187 -4.56 1.42 7.45
N GLY A 188 -3.52 2.23 7.22
CA GLY A 188 -2.91 3.03 8.28
C GLY A 188 -3.88 4.04 8.89
N GLU A 189 -4.67 4.71 8.05
CA GLU A 189 -5.71 5.66 8.45
C GLU A 189 -6.82 4.95 9.24
N LEU A 190 -7.32 3.81 8.74
CA LEU A 190 -8.31 2.98 9.43
C LEU A 190 -7.89 2.65 10.88
N LEU A 191 -6.66 2.23 11.06
CA LEU A 191 -6.13 1.83 12.36
C LEU A 191 -5.84 2.99 13.31
N THR A 192 -5.84 4.22 12.82
CA THR A 192 -5.69 5.44 13.63
C THR A 192 -7.00 6.12 13.97
N ILE A 193 -8.12 5.69 13.37
CA ILE A 193 -9.46 6.22 13.70
C ILE A 193 -9.74 6.02 15.18
N GLN A 194 -10.28 7.06 15.79
CA GLN A 194 -10.78 7.02 17.17
C GLN A 194 -12.31 6.92 17.20
N SER A 195 -12.86 6.44 18.29
CA SER A 195 -14.32 6.45 18.48
C SER A 195 -14.92 7.86 18.36
N ALA A 196 -14.20 8.88 18.83
CA ALA A 196 -14.59 10.29 18.71
C ALA A 196 -14.39 10.90 17.31
N SER A 197 -13.82 10.14 16.35
CA SER A 197 -13.65 10.60 14.96
C SER A 197 -14.92 10.45 14.13
N ILE A 198 -15.89 9.68 14.62
CA ILE A 198 -17.20 9.51 14.01
C ILE A 198 -18.15 10.49 14.71
N LYS A 199 -18.73 11.40 13.94
CA LYS A 199 -19.52 12.51 14.47
C LYS A 199 -20.76 12.75 13.63
N GLU A 200 -21.79 13.24 14.31
CA GLU A 200 -22.95 13.85 13.71
C GLU A 200 -22.88 15.37 13.93
N MET A 201 -23.15 16.14 12.91
CA MET A 201 -23.29 17.60 12.95
C MET A 201 -24.36 18.03 11.96
N ASN A 202 -25.41 18.77 12.45
CA ASN A 202 -26.48 19.29 11.60
C ASN A 202 -27.15 18.22 10.72
N ASN A 203 -27.48 17.07 11.28
CA ASN A 203 -28.03 15.91 10.58
C ASN A 203 -27.16 15.34 9.45
N HIS A 204 -25.87 15.64 9.47
CA HIS A 204 -24.88 15.04 8.57
C HIS A 204 -23.86 14.24 9.38
N PHE A 205 -23.41 13.14 8.81
CA PHE A 205 -22.51 12.18 9.47
C PHE A 205 -21.11 12.24 8.84
N TYR A 206 -20.08 12.24 9.68
CA TYR A 206 -18.72 12.47 9.27
C TYR A 206 -17.74 11.49 9.92
N LEU A 207 -16.74 11.09 9.14
CA LEU A 207 -15.53 10.42 9.60
C LEU A 207 -14.36 11.39 9.48
N SER A 208 -13.73 11.72 10.61
CA SER A 208 -12.58 12.61 10.67
C SER A 208 -11.28 11.82 10.71
N ILE A 209 -10.36 12.11 9.79
CA ILE A 209 -9.02 11.51 9.71
C ILE A 209 -8.01 12.59 10.05
N PHE A 210 -7.46 12.55 11.27
CA PHE A 210 -6.46 13.49 11.76
C PHE A 210 -5.33 12.78 12.47
N ARG A 211 -4.11 13.33 12.36
CA ARG A 211 -3.00 12.93 13.20
C ARG A 211 -3.20 13.49 14.60
N LYS A 212 -3.18 12.63 15.59
CA LYS A 212 -3.10 13.06 16.97
C LYS A 212 -1.69 12.81 17.48
N GLN A 213 -0.97 13.89 17.76
CA GLN A 213 0.41 13.85 18.24
C GLN A 213 0.52 13.38 19.70
N ASP A 214 -0.55 13.58 20.50
CA ASP A 214 -0.54 13.38 21.94
C ASP A 214 -1.00 11.98 22.39
N ILE A 215 -1.19 11.04 21.45
CA ILE A 215 -1.64 9.70 21.81
C ILE A 215 -0.47 8.74 21.80
N ILE A 216 -0.15 8.22 22.98
CA ILE A 216 0.80 7.11 23.12
C ILE A 216 0.17 5.86 22.50
N ASP A 217 0.74 5.41 21.39
CA ASP A 217 0.34 4.18 20.73
C ASP A 217 1.26 3.03 21.17
N ILE A 218 0.72 2.11 21.97
CA ILE A 218 1.46 0.97 22.53
C ILE A 218 1.78 -0.14 21.51
N ARG A 219 1.29 -0.02 20.28
CA ARG A 219 1.53 -1.04 19.26
C ARG A 219 2.99 -1.06 18.81
N ARG A 220 3.59 -2.24 18.74
CA ARG A 220 4.98 -2.42 18.25
C ARG A 220 5.18 -1.84 16.85
N ASN A 221 4.17 -1.92 15.98
CA ASN A 221 4.16 -1.36 14.64
C ASN A 221 3.08 -0.29 14.57
N VAL A 222 3.43 0.92 15.00
CA VAL A 222 2.50 2.06 15.04
C VAL A 222 1.99 2.36 13.63
N PRO A 223 0.67 2.31 13.37
CA PRO A 223 0.10 2.77 12.13
C PRO A 223 0.30 4.28 11.99
N SER A 224 0.54 4.74 10.78
CA SER A 224 0.74 6.17 10.53
C SER A 224 -0.12 6.67 9.38
N ILE A 225 -0.55 7.90 9.47
CA ILE A 225 -1.10 8.68 8.37
C ILE A 225 0.08 9.15 7.53
N LYS A 226 0.03 8.92 6.20
CA LYS A 226 1.20 9.03 5.31
C LYS A 226 1.80 10.44 5.26
N ASN A 227 0.96 11.47 5.18
CA ASN A 227 1.36 12.87 5.08
C ASN A 227 0.30 13.78 5.71
N LYS A 228 0.61 15.09 5.85
CA LYS A 228 -0.31 16.08 6.41
C LYS A 228 -1.57 16.26 5.56
N GLN A 229 -1.46 16.17 4.24
CA GLN A 229 -2.58 16.26 3.30
C GLN A 229 -3.56 15.08 3.40
N SER A 230 -3.18 14.01 4.09
CA SER A 230 -4.11 12.90 4.38
C SER A 230 -5.15 13.25 5.44
N GLU A 231 -4.98 14.35 6.18
CA GLU A 231 -5.95 14.84 7.16
C GLU A 231 -7.16 15.43 6.44
N ARG A 232 -8.33 14.92 6.75
CA ARG A 232 -9.58 15.32 6.10
C ARG A 232 -10.80 14.84 6.86
N ILE A 233 -11.94 15.41 6.50
CA ILE A 233 -13.25 14.97 6.91
C ILE A 233 -13.94 14.33 5.72
N ILE A 234 -14.53 13.15 5.91
CA ILE A 234 -15.26 12.39 4.89
C ILE A 234 -16.70 12.27 5.36
N SER A 235 -17.65 12.64 4.51
CA SER A 235 -19.07 12.37 4.77
C SER A 235 -19.32 10.86 4.67
N ILE A 236 -20.10 10.35 5.60
CA ILE A 236 -20.51 8.95 5.65
C ILE A 236 -22.03 8.84 5.67
N SER A 237 -22.58 7.68 5.31
CA SER A 237 -24.01 7.45 5.38
C SER A 237 -24.48 7.26 6.83
N GLU A 238 -25.77 7.48 7.05
CA GLU A 238 -26.41 7.23 8.33
C GLU A 238 -26.26 5.76 8.77
N GLU A 239 -26.37 4.82 7.85
CA GLU A 239 -26.21 3.39 8.16
C GLU A 239 -24.81 3.09 8.69
N LEU A 240 -23.76 3.69 8.09
CA LEU A 240 -22.38 3.52 8.56
C LEU A 240 -22.17 4.18 9.93
N TYR A 241 -22.79 5.34 10.16
CA TYR A 241 -22.78 6.01 11.46
C TYR A 241 -23.46 5.14 12.53
N ASN A 242 -24.66 4.63 12.25
CA ASN A 242 -25.43 3.78 13.15
C ASN A 242 -24.70 2.48 13.46
N LEU A 243 -24.13 1.82 12.46
CA LEU A 243 -23.29 0.62 12.63
C LEU A 243 -22.07 0.90 13.50
N SER A 244 -21.44 2.05 13.30
CA SER A 244 -20.27 2.47 14.08
C SER A 244 -20.64 2.74 15.54
N THR A 245 -21.74 3.42 15.78
CA THR A 245 -22.27 3.72 17.11
C THR A 245 -22.67 2.42 17.84
N HIS A 246 -23.35 1.52 17.14
CA HIS A 246 -23.69 0.20 17.68
C HIS A 246 -22.42 -0.57 18.11
N TYR A 247 -21.39 -0.59 17.25
CA TYR A 247 -20.11 -1.23 17.59
C TYR A 247 -19.44 -0.57 18.81
N ILE A 248 -19.40 0.75 18.87
CA ILE A 248 -18.78 1.50 19.99
C ILE A 248 -19.47 1.17 21.31
N LEU A 249 -20.78 1.13 21.34
CA LEU A 249 -21.58 0.91 22.55
C LEU A 249 -21.55 -0.55 22.98
N ASN A 250 -21.65 -1.50 22.05
CA ASN A 250 -21.94 -2.89 22.37
C ASN A 250 -20.75 -3.84 22.20
N ASN A 251 -19.87 -3.64 21.22
CA ASN A 251 -18.87 -4.62 20.83
C ASN A 251 -17.41 -4.17 21.03
N ARG A 252 -17.15 -2.85 21.13
CA ARG A 252 -15.80 -2.31 21.22
C ARG A 252 -15.06 -2.71 22.48
N ARG A 253 -15.78 -2.87 23.59
CA ARG A 253 -15.22 -3.23 24.90
C ARG A 253 -15.37 -4.72 25.15
N PRO A 254 -14.26 -5.48 25.34
CA PRO A 254 -14.35 -6.88 25.72
C PRO A 254 -15.08 -7.05 27.05
N VAL A 255 -15.76 -8.17 27.19
CA VAL A 255 -16.43 -8.55 28.46
C VAL A 255 -15.56 -9.57 29.18
N LYS A 256 -15.26 -9.32 30.44
CA LYS A 256 -14.54 -10.24 31.35
C LYS A 256 -15.31 -10.32 32.65
N GLY A 257 -15.67 -11.54 33.06
CA GLY A 257 -16.47 -11.74 34.29
C GLY A 257 -17.83 -11.00 34.25
N GLY A 258 -18.51 -10.96 33.10
CA GLY A 258 -19.81 -10.27 32.95
C GLY A 258 -19.75 -8.73 32.87
N ARG A 259 -18.54 -8.13 32.99
CA ARG A 259 -18.38 -6.66 32.97
C ARG A 259 -17.59 -6.20 31.75
N LYS A 260 -18.01 -5.08 31.13
CA LYS A 260 -17.26 -4.44 30.03
C LYS A 260 -15.96 -3.84 30.56
N MET A 261 -14.82 -4.21 29.96
CA MET A 261 -13.50 -3.68 30.34
C MET A 261 -13.36 -2.20 30.04
N LYS A 262 -12.68 -1.45 30.94
CA LYS A 262 -12.25 -0.08 30.64
C LYS A 262 -11.07 -0.13 29.67
N LEU A 263 -11.15 0.66 28.60
CA LEU A 263 -10.06 0.77 27.61
C LEU A 263 -9.13 1.92 28.01
N SER A 264 -7.83 1.73 27.86
CA SER A 264 -6.80 2.75 28.08
C SER A 264 -6.56 3.67 26.88
N HIS A 265 -7.31 3.48 25.79
CA HIS A 265 -7.12 4.22 24.54
C HIS A 265 -8.44 4.56 23.85
N GLY A 266 -8.40 5.57 22.95
CA GLY A 266 -9.54 6.02 22.19
C GLY A 266 -9.72 5.39 20.80
N PHE A 267 -8.82 4.51 20.33
CA PHE A 267 -8.93 3.92 19.00
C PHE A 267 -10.24 3.18 18.78
N LEU A 268 -10.86 3.37 17.60
CA LEU A 268 -12.15 2.79 17.27
C LEU A 268 -12.09 1.25 17.34
N PHE A 269 -11.17 0.64 16.62
CA PHE A 269 -11.09 -0.81 16.51
C PHE A 269 -10.18 -1.42 17.58
N THR A 270 -10.71 -2.43 18.26
CA THR A 270 -10.04 -3.14 19.35
C THR A 270 -9.91 -4.63 19.05
N SER A 271 -8.88 -5.25 19.62
CA SER A 271 -8.76 -6.71 19.67
C SER A 271 -9.73 -7.32 20.70
N SER A 272 -9.82 -8.64 20.72
CA SER A 272 -10.58 -9.37 21.75
C SER A 272 -10.04 -9.14 23.19
N LEU A 273 -8.82 -8.64 23.32
CA LEU A 273 -8.20 -8.29 24.60
C LEU A 273 -8.37 -6.80 24.95
N GLY A 274 -9.06 -6.01 24.14
CA GLY A 274 -9.24 -4.57 24.34
C GLY A 274 -8.00 -3.72 24.01
N THR A 275 -7.01 -4.27 23.33
CA THR A 275 -5.87 -3.50 22.82
C THR A 275 -6.20 -2.89 21.45
N PRO A 276 -5.52 -1.80 21.03
CA PRO A 276 -5.70 -1.25 19.68
C PRO A 276 -5.45 -2.30 18.60
N LEU A 277 -6.31 -2.37 17.59
CA LEU A 277 -6.20 -3.35 16.51
C LEU A 277 -4.89 -3.16 15.72
N SER A 278 -4.21 -4.26 15.40
CA SER A 278 -2.93 -4.24 14.68
C SER A 278 -3.10 -4.47 13.16
N LYS A 279 -2.06 -4.11 12.38
CA LYS A 279 -2.02 -4.43 10.94
C LYS A 279 -2.06 -5.94 10.68
N SER A 280 -1.44 -6.74 11.54
CA SER A 280 -1.46 -8.20 11.42
C SER A 280 -2.86 -8.76 11.63
N THR A 281 -3.62 -8.24 12.60
CA THR A 281 -5.01 -8.67 12.81
C THR A 281 -5.87 -8.38 11.58
N VAL A 282 -5.74 -7.20 10.96
CA VAL A 282 -6.47 -6.91 9.71
C VAL A 282 -6.00 -7.84 8.59
N ALA A 283 -4.71 -8.14 8.48
CA ALA A 283 -4.24 -9.13 7.51
C ALA A 283 -4.87 -10.51 7.73
N HIS A 284 -5.04 -10.94 8.98
CA HIS A 284 -5.76 -12.18 9.30
C HIS A 284 -7.24 -12.14 8.88
N ILE A 285 -7.95 -11.01 9.08
CA ILE A 285 -9.32 -10.82 8.60
C ILE A 285 -9.40 -11.06 7.09
N PHE A 286 -8.52 -10.43 6.32
CA PHE A 286 -8.49 -10.61 4.87
C PHE A 286 -8.03 -12.01 4.44
N ASN A 287 -7.13 -12.64 5.18
CA ASN A 287 -6.75 -14.03 4.93
C ASN A 287 -7.93 -15.00 5.16
N SER A 288 -8.72 -14.80 6.21
CA SER A 288 -9.91 -15.61 6.46
C SER A 288 -10.92 -15.50 5.31
N ILE A 289 -11.15 -14.30 4.76
CA ILE A 289 -11.99 -14.10 3.58
C ILE A 289 -11.40 -14.83 2.36
N ASN A 290 -10.11 -14.66 2.12
CA ASN A 290 -9.43 -15.21 0.94
C ASN A 290 -9.26 -16.73 0.97
N ASN A 291 -9.26 -17.35 2.15
CA ASN A 291 -9.19 -18.81 2.29
C ASN A 291 -10.50 -19.52 1.91
N LEU A 292 -11.59 -18.78 1.83
CA LEU A 292 -12.88 -19.27 1.31
C LEU A 292 -13.00 -19.09 -0.21
N GLN A 293 -12.02 -18.52 -0.87
CA GLN A 293 -11.99 -18.36 -2.32
C GLN A 293 -11.94 -19.74 -3.00
N GLY A 294 -12.84 -19.98 -3.95
CA GLY A 294 -12.99 -21.29 -4.61
C GLY A 294 -14.06 -22.20 -3.99
N LEU A 295 -14.58 -21.88 -2.82
CA LEU A 295 -15.85 -22.39 -2.34
C LEU A 295 -16.98 -21.58 -3.00
N GLU A 296 -18.21 -22.03 -2.98
CA GLU A 296 -19.41 -21.43 -3.65
C GLU A 296 -19.74 -19.96 -3.29
N ASN A 297 -18.76 -19.20 -2.80
CA ASN A 297 -18.91 -17.87 -2.22
C ASN A 297 -18.72 -16.69 -3.21
N GLY A 298 -18.53 -16.98 -4.50
CA GLY A 298 -18.61 -15.99 -5.57
C GLY A 298 -17.46 -15.00 -5.71
N LEU A 299 -16.34 -15.16 -4.98
CA LEU A 299 -15.18 -14.28 -5.11
C LEU A 299 -14.19 -14.80 -6.16
N SER A 300 -13.98 -14.05 -7.23
CA SER A 300 -13.07 -14.42 -8.32
C SER A 300 -11.60 -14.11 -8.03
N LYS A 301 -11.31 -13.23 -7.07
CA LYS A 301 -9.97 -12.72 -6.78
C LYS A 301 -9.68 -12.61 -5.28
N ARG A 302 -8.40 -12.71 -4.92
CA ARG A 302 -7.95 -12.40 -3.55
C ARG A 302 -8.17 -10.92 -3.23
N ILE A 303 -8.76 -10.63 -2.07
CA ILE A 303 -9.12 -9.29 -1.63
C ILE A 303 -8.12 -8.77 -0.62
N SER A 304 -7.83 -7.47 -0.66
CA SER A 304 -6.97 -6.78 0.30
C SER A 304 -7.50 -5.36 0.57
N PRO A 305 -7.13 -4.73 1.70
CA PRO A 305 -7.51 -3.34 1.97
C PRO A 305 -7.12 -2.37 0.84
N HIS A 306 -5.99 -2.60 0.20
CA HIS A 306 -5.53 -1.76 -0.90
C HIS A 306 -6.39 -1.92 -2.16
N MET A 307 -6.82 -3.15 -2.44
CA MET A 307 -7.73 -3.46 -3.53
C MET A 307 -9.12 -2.84 -3.32
N ILE A 308 -9.65 -2.86 -2.09
CA ILE A 308 -10.89 -2.14 -1.73
C ILE A 308 -10.76 -0.65 -2.05
N ARG A 309 -9.64 -0.03 -1.66
CA ARG A 309 -9.40 1.37 -1.97
C ARG A 309 -9.30 1.64 -3.47
N HIS A 310 -8.69 0.76 -4.25
CA HIS A 310 -8.68 0.89 -5.72
C HIS A 310 -10.10 0.84 -6.29
N THR A 311 -10.93 -0.10 -5.82
CA THR A 311 -12.32 -0.20 -6.23
C THR A 311 -13.13 1.04 -5.87
N PHE A 312 -12.93 1.58 -4.65
CA PHE A 312 -13.54 2.85 -4.26
C PHE A 312 -13.16 3.99 -5.23
N CYS A 313 -11.87 4.12 -5.54
CA CYS A 313 -11.40 5.18 -6.43
C CYS A 313 -11.99 5.07 -7.84
N ASP A 314 -12.05 3.85 -8.40
CA ASP A 314 -12.66 3.61 -9.70
C ASP A 314 -14.15 3.95 -9.71
N LYS A 315 -14.90 3.43 -8.73
CA LYS A 315 -16.35 3.67 -8.60
C LYS A 315 -16.67 5.15 -8.35
N PHE A 316 -15.88 5.81 -7.51
CA PHE A 316 -16.09 7.23 -7.21
C PHE A 316 -15.79 8.11 -8.42
N LEU A 317 -14.70 7.85 -9.16
CA LEU A 317 -14.39 8.58 -10.39
C LEU A 317 -15.50 8.38 -11.44
N LYS A 318 -15.93 7.13 -11.64
CA LYS A 318 -17.03 6.80 -12.55
C LYS A 318 -18.31 7.55 -12.19
N TYR A 319 -18.69 7.55 -10.91
CA TYR A 319 -19.84 8.30 -10.41
C TYR A 319 -19.74 9.80 -10.70
N LEU A 320 -18.57 10.41 -10.49
CA LEU A 320 -18.37 11.84 -10.73
C LEU A 320 -18.53 12.20 -12.20
N ILE A 321 -18.06 11.35 -13.12
CA ILE A 321 -18.13 11.58 -14.56
C ILE A 321 -19.52 11.26 -15.11
N GLU A 322 -20.04 10.05 -14.83
CA GLU A 322 -21.25 9.55 -15.49
C GLU A 322 -22.55 10.04 -14.82
N VAL A 323 -22.55 10.23 -13.50
CA VAL A 323 -23.76 10.60 -12.75
C VAL A 323 -23.79 12.09 -12.43
N ARG A 324 -22.61 12.67 -12.11
CA ARG A 324 -22.51 14.10 -11.78
C ARG A 324 -22.08 14.96 -12.97
N GLU A 325 -21.87 14.33 -14.15
CA GLU A 325 -21.48 14.97 -15.42
C GLU A 325 -20.29 15.94 -15.26
N MET A 326 -19.36 15.57 -14.38
CA MET A 326 -18.22 16.39 -14.05
C MET A 326 -17.10 16.17 -15.08
N ASP A 327 -16.44 17.25 -15.50
CA ASP A 327 -15.25 17.11 -16.34
C ASP A 327 -14.12 16.31 -15.64
N MET A 328 -13.26 15.69 -16.45
CA MET A 328 -12.23 14.76 -15.97
C MET A 328 -11.25 15.42 -15.00
N GLU A 329 -10.83 16.65 -15.24
CA GLU A 329 -9.85 17.33 -14.38
C GLU A 329 -10.45 17.64 -13.01
N ARG A 330 -11.66 18.16 -12.98
CA ARG A 330 -12.41 18.42 -11.74
C ARG A 330 -12.70 17.12 -10.99
N ALA A 331 -13.09 16.06 -11.70
CA ALA A 331 -13.30 14.74 -11.11
C ALA A 331 -12.02 14.19 -10.45
N LYS A 332 -10.85 14.37 -11.11
CA LYS A 332 -9.54 14.03 -10.52
C LYS A 332 -9.23 14.83 -9.26
N ASP A 333 -9.59 16.10 -9.19
CA ASP A 333 -9.39 16.94 -8.00
C ASP A 333 -10.28 16.50 -6.84
N HIS A 334 -11.54 16.19 -7.09
CA HIS A 334 -12.44 15.63 -6.08
C HIS A 334 -11.93 14.28 -5.57
N LEU A 335 -11.49 13.40 -6.46
CA LEU A 335 -10.90 12.12 -6.09
C LEU A 335 -9.62 12.31 -5.24
N ARG A 336 -8.80 13.31 -5.58
CA ARG A 336 -7.59 13.68 -4.83
C ARG A 336 -7.92 14.10 -3.40
N ALA A 337 -8.93 14.96 -3.25
CA ALA A 337 -9.39 15.45 -1.95
C ALA A 337 -9.93 14.33 -1.06
N VAL A 338 -10.87 13.53 -1.56
CA VAL A 338 -11.50 12.44 -0.80
C VAL A 338 -10.48 11.37 -0.41
N CYS A 339 -9.55 11.04 -1.31
CA CYS A 339 -8.52 10.03 -1.05
C CYS A 339 -7.32 10.55 -0.22
N GLY A 340 -7.25 11.84 0.09
CA GLY A 340 -6.14 12.43 0.85
C GLY A 340 -4.79 12.27 0.15
N TRP A 341 -4.74 12.61 -1.14
CA TRP A 341 -3.50 12.73 -1.91
C TRP A 341 -3.01 14.17 -1.93
N SER A 342 -1.69 14.35 -2.05
CA SER A 342 -1.12 15.69 -2.22
C SER A 342 -1.55 16.31 -3.56
N PRO A 343 -1.60 17.64 -3.68
CA PRO A 343 -1.95 18.33 -4.92
C PRO A 343 -1.15 17.87 -6.15
N GLY A 344 0.16 17.63 -5.99
CA GLY A 344 1.04 17.12 -7.05
C GLY A 344 1.01 15.61 -7.26
N SER A 345 0.05 14.87 -6.68
CA SER A 345 -0.03 13.42 -6.84
C SER A 345 -0.58 13.04 -8.21
N ASN A 346 0.16 12.17 -8.91
CA ASN A 346 -0.29 11.57 -10.19
C ASN A 346 -1.25 10.38 -10.01
N MET A 347 -1.62 10.03 -8.78
CA MET A 347 -2.50 8.89 -8.54
C MET A 347 -3.87 9.01 -9.22
N PRO A 348 -4.57 10.17 -9.21
CA PRO A 348 -5.84 10.30 -9.94
C PRO A 348 -5.72 10.04 -11.44
N THR A 349 -4.61 10.43 -12.06
CA THR A 349 -4.34 10.20 -13.50
C THR A 349 -4.30 8.71 -13.85
N HIS A 350 -3.88 7.84 -12.92
CA HIS A 350 -3.92 6.40 -13.14
C HIS A 350 -5.36 5.85 -13.24
N TYR A 351 -6.27 6.38 -12.44
CA TYR A 351 -7.69 5.99 -12.48
C TYR A 351 -8.39 6.57 -13.70
N ALA A 352 -8.10 7.84 -14.03
CA ALA A 352 -8.58 8.48 -15.25
C ALA A 352 -8.13 7.73 -16.51
N GLY A 353 -6.85 7.35 -16.60
CA GLY A 353 -6.35 6.56 -17.73
C GLY A 353 -6.99 5.18 -17.84
N LYS A 354 -7.33 4.54 -16.70
CA LYS A 354 -8.12 3.31 -16.72
C LYS A 354 -9.52 3.52 -17.25
N TYR A 355 -10.22 4.54 -16.73
CA TYR A 355 -11.58 4.88 -17.14
C TYR A 355 -11.63 5.13 -18.66
N ILE A 356 -10.78 6.01 -19.18
CA ILE A 356 -10.68 6.32 -20.61
C ILE A 356 -10.40 5.06 -21.45
N SER A 357 -9.50 4.18 -20.97
CA SER A 357 -9.18 2.95 -21.70
C SER A 357 -10.36 1.97 -21.77
N LEU A 358 -11.15 1.85 -20.72
CA LEU A 358 -12.36 1.01 -20.70
C LEU A 358 -13.44 1.60 -21.60
N GLU A 359 -13.69 2.90 -21.52
CA GLU A 359 -14.64 3.65 -22.35
C GLU A 359 -14.28 3.54 -23.85
N ALA A 360 -13.00 3.75 -24.20
CA ALA A 360 -12.53 3.62 -25.58
C ALA A 360 -12.74 2.19 -26.15
N ASN A 361 -12.52 1.16 -25.33
CA ASN A 361 -12.76 -0.22 -25.73
C ASN A 361 -14.26 -0.49 -25.93
N GLU A 362 -15.12 0.03 -25.06
CA GLU A 362 -16.57 -0.07 -25.21
C GLU A 362 -17.08 0.60 -26.47
N HIS A 363 -16.63 1.83 -26.76
CA HIS A 363 -16.95 2.52 -28.01
C HIS A 363 -16.46 1.75 -29.23
N ASN A 364 -15.27 1.14 -29.18
CA ASN A 364 -14.77 0.34 -30.31
C ASN A 364 -15.61 -0.93 -30.52
N ILE A 365 -16.03 -1.61 -29.45
CA ILE A 365 -16.94 -2.77 -29.56
C ILE A 365 -18.28 -2.36 -30.16
N ASN A 366 -18.88 -1.27 -29.70
CA ASN A 366 -20.14 -0.75 -30.20
C ASN A 366 -20.03 -0.39 -31.69
N ARG A 367 -18.94 0.25 -32.11
CA ARG A 367 -18.64 0.53 -33.51
C ARG A 367 -18.58 -0.73 -34.38
N ILE A 368 -17.93 -1.79 -33.87
CA ILE A 368 -17.83 -3.09 -34.56
C ILE A 368 -19.22 -3.71 -34.71
N LEU A 369 -20.00 -3.75 -33.63
CA LEU A 369 -21.36 -4.32 -33.65
C LEU A 369 -22.29 -3.56 -34.59
N GLU A 370 -22.23 -2.24 -34.64
CA GLU A 370 -22.99 -1.43 -35.59
C GLU A 370 -22.57 -1.71 -37.05
N SER A 371 -21.27 -1.88 -37.30
CA SER A 371 -20.78 -2.25 -38.61
C SER A 371 -21.32 -3.60 -39.07
N HIS A 372 -21.29 -4.62 -38.18
CA HIS A 372 -21.87 -5.95 -38.46
C HIS A 372 -23.36 -5.86 -38.79
N LYS A 373 -24.15 -5.14 -38.01
CA LYS A 373 -25.58 -4.94 -38.27
C LYS A 373 -25.87 -4.28 -39.64
N ARG A 374 -25.00 -3.36 -40.07
CA ARG A 374 -25.10 -2.73 -41.40
C ARG A 374 -24.81 -3.74 -42.51
N TYR A 375 -23.75 -4.56 -42.36
CA TYR A 375 -23.43 -5.63 -43.33
C TYR A 375 -24.56 -6.66 -43.48
N GLU A 376 -25.13 -7.12 -42.37
CA GLU A 376 -26.25 -8.06 -42.39
C GLU A 376 -27.47 -7.49 -43.09
N LYS A 377 -27.85 -6.23 -42.84
CA LYS A 377 -28.94 -5.55 -43.52
C LYS A 377 -28.69 -5.42 -45.04
N SER A 378 -27.46 -5.09 -45.45
CA SER A 378 -27.12 -4.98 -46.85
C SER A 378 -27.13 -6.33 -47.57
N ALA A 379 -26.68 -7.40 -46.91
CA ALA A 379 -26.72 -8.77 -47.43
C ALA A 379 -28.15 -9.32 -47.57
N VAL A 380 -29.06 -8.97 -46.68
CA VAL A 380 -30.49 -9.32 -46.82
C VAL A 380 -31.15 -8.57 -47.97
N GLN A 381 -30.90 -7.27 -48.13
CA GLN A 381 -31.45 -6.47 -49.22
C GLN A 381 -30.93 -6.91 -50.59
N SER A 382 -29.68 -7.37 -50.70
CA SER A 382 -29.14 -7.89 -51.97
C SER A 382 -29.79 -9.23 -52.35
N LYS A 383 -30.10 -10.13 -51.39
CA LYS A 383 -30.82 -11.38 -51.65
C LYS A 383 -32.25 -11.16 -52.09
N THR A 384 -32.94 -10.15 -51.58
CA THR A 384 -34.32 -9.81 -51.97
C THR A 384 -34.39 -9.21 -53.39
N ARG A 385 -33.31 -8.53 -53.85
CA ARG A 385 -33.22 -8.00 -55.21
C ARG A 385 -32.87 -9.05 -56.29
N CYS A 386 -32.26 -10.16 -55.93
CA CYS A 386 -31.92 -11.25 -56.84
C CYS A 386 -33.09 -12.24 -57.07
N ASN A 387 -34.15 -12.14 -56.28
CA ASN A 387 -35.32 -13.02 -56.36
C ASN A 387 -36.57 -12.34 -56.98
N LEU A 388 -36.38 -11.18 -57.58
CA LEU A 388 -37.34 -10.48 -58.44
C LEU A 388 -36.80 -10.38 -59.88
#